data_eddddad038487612bb79d62e6ac37826
#
_entry.id   eddddad038487612bb79d62e6ac37826
#
_cell.length_a   1.000
_cell.length_b   1.000
_cell.length_c   1.000
_cell.angle_alpha   90.00
_cell.angle_beta   90.00
_cell.angle_gamma   90.00
#
_symmetry.space_group_name_H-M   'P 1'
#
loop_
_entity.id
_entity.type
_entity.pdbx_description
1 polymer ?
#
loop_
_entity_poly.entity_id
_entity_poly.type
_entity_poly.pdbx_seq_one_letter_code
_entity_poly.pdbx_strand_id
1 'polypeptide(L)'
;MMNVKFRLTIMSFMQFFVWAAWLITIANYWFGTKQWDGADFGIIFSTMGIASLFMPTLTGILADKWINAEKLYAVLHILYACVMFYLPQVTNPHSFFWVILLAMCFYMPTIALSNSISYTTLKNSEFDVVKSFPPIRVWGTVGFIVAMWITNLTGNKASANQFYIAGISALALGFYSFTLPACKPSNLISEKKSLLEKFGLESFKLFSDYKMALFFVFSMFLGGALQLTNAYGDVFLDEFKMFPKYAELYVVKRSTLILSISQISETLFILAIPFFLKRYGIKKVMVISMLAWVFRFGLFAFGNPADGLWMIVMSCIVYGMAFDFFNISGSLFVETSTTPKTRSSAQGMFMMMTNGFGAILGSLTSGWIIDKYFTKAYTNIQEMATLVGSDPKNKLLNEFLGSKGISVLENGQLSRSIPVKDWHSVWLTFAIYALVITIFFALLFKHKHTKAEEKAIEAISH
;
A
#
# COMPACT_ATOMS: atom_id res chain seq x y z
N MET A 1 -12.83 -31.90 11.84
CA MET A 1 -11.72 -31.07 11.31
C MET A 1 -12.30 -29.84 10.66
N MET A 2 -11.72 -28.66 10.90
CA MET A 2 -12.12 -27.39 10.24
C MET A 2 -11.95 -27.52 8.71
N ASN A 3 -12.93 -27.02 7.95
CA ASN A 3 -12.88 -27.04 6.47
C ASN A 3 -11.60 -26.32 5.96
N VAL A 4 -10.92 -26.91 5.00
CA VAL A 4 -9.68 -26.36 4.41
C VAL A 4 -9.86 -24.91 3.94
N LYS A 5 -10.97 -24.61 3.25
CA LYS A 5 -11.28 -23.25 2.80
C LYS A 5 -11.36 -22.27 3.97
N PHE A 6 -12.01 -22.67 5.06
CA PHE A 6 -12.12 -21.81 6.25
C PHE A 6 -10.75 -21.53 6.89
N ARG A 7 -9.85 -22.53 6.93
CA ARG A 7 -8.48 -22.33 7.43
C ARG A 7 -7.69 -21.34 6.58
N LEU A 8 -7.80 -21.42 5.26
CA LEU A 8 -7.17 -20.47 4.33
C LEU A 8 -7.80 -19.08 4.43
N THR A 9 -9.10 -18.99 4.70
CA THR A 9 -9.80 -17.72 4.94
C THR A 9 -9.25 -17.01 6.18
N ILE A 10 -9.05 -17.73 7.30
CA ILE A 10 -8.42 -17.17 8.51
C ILE A 10 -6.99 -16.69 8.20
N MET A 11 -6.22 -17.50 7.50
CA MET A 11 -4.86 -17.12 7.08
C MET A 11 -4.87 -15.84 6.23
N SER A 12 -5.74 -15.76 5.24
CA SER A 12 -5.87 -14.58 4.38
C SER A 12 -6.30 -13.32 5.16
N PHE A 13 -7.28 -13.46 6.04
CA PHE A 13 -7.74 -12.38 6.92
C PHE A 13 -6.59 -11.85 7.78
N MET A 14 -5.91 -12.75 8.51
CA MET A 14 -4.84 -12.37 9.44
C MET A 14 -3.61 -11.80 8.70
N GLN A 15 -3.26 -12.31 7.52
CA GLN A 15 -2.16 -11.82 6.70
C GLN A 15 -2.24 -10.30 6.49
N PHE A 16 -3.38 -9.81 6.08
CA PHE A 16 -3.57 -8.39 5.77
C PHE A 16 -3.99 -7.57 7.00
N PHE A 17 -4.59 -8.19 8.01
CA PHE A 17 -4.82 -7.57 9.31
C PHE A 17 -3.52 -7.12 9.96
N VAL A 18 -2.51 -7.99 10.01
CA VAL A 18 -1.16 -7.69 10.54
C VAL A 18 -0.57 -6.44 9.88
N TRP A 19 -0.74 -6.29 8.60
CA TRP A 19 -0.18 -5.16 7.86
C TRP A 19 -0.94 -3.86 8.10
N ALA A 20 -2.26 -3.92 7.98
CA ALA A 20 -3.11 -2.75 8.12
C ALA A 20 -3.16 -2.17 9.54
N ALA A 21 -2.80 -2.94 10.55
CA ALA A 21 -2.76 -2.49 11.93
C ALA A 21 -1.85 -1.26 12.15
N TRP A 22 -0.87 -1.05 11.27
CA TRP A 22 0.07 0.08 11.36
C TRP A 22 0.32 0.83 10.06
N LEU A 23 0.19 0.18 8.88
CA LEU A 23 0.61 0.75 7.60
C LEU A 23 -0.01 2.13 7.32
N ILE A 24 -1.32 2.24 7.48
CA ILE A 24 -2.05 3.47 7.16
C ILE A 24 -1.87 4.54 8.26
N THR A 25 -1.60 4.11 9.48
CA THR A 25 -1.55 4.99 10.67
C THR A 25 -0.14 5.34 11.13
N ILE A 26 0.90 4.75 10.54
CA ILE A 26 2.31 5.02 10.91
C ILE A 26 2.67 6.51 10.78
N ALA A 27 2.09 7.23 9.82
CA ALA A 27 2.31 8.66 9.66
C ALA A 27 1.83 9.45 10.88
N ASN A 28 0.71 9.05 11.49
CA ASN A 28 0.22 9.68 12.73
C ASN A 28 1.16 9.42 13.92
N TYR A 29 1.77 8.24 13.99
CA TYR A 29 2.80 7.95 14.98
C TYR A 29 4.08 8.75 14.73
N TRP A 30 4.52 8.81 13.47
CA TRP A 30 5.71 9.54 13.04
C TRP A 30 5.62 11.04 13.35
N PHE A 31 4.62 11.70 12.79
CA PHE A 31 4.41 13.15 12.93
C PHE A 31 3.75 13.53 14.25
N GLY A 32 2.85 12.68 14.77
CA GLY A 32 2.09 12.97 15.97
C GLY A 32 2.85 12.67 17.25
N THR A 33 3.36 11.46 17.41
CA THR A 33 3.96 10.98 18.68
C THR A 33 5.47 11.17 18.71
N LYS A 34 6.18 10.76 17.66
CA LYS A 34 7.63 10.90 17.59
C LYS A 34 8.07 12.30 17.18
N GLN A 35 7.21 13.02 16.45
CA GLN A 35 7.45 14.39 15.98
C GLN A 35 8.76 14.49 15.16
N TRP A 36 8.99 13.47 14.32
CA TRP A 36 10.13 13.38 13.42
C TRP A 36 9.88 14.12 12.12
N ASP A 37 10.95 14.50 11.43
CA ASP A 37 10.88 15.29 10.20
C ASP A 37 10.26 14.54 9.03
N GLY A 38 9.68 15.31 8.09
CA GLY A 38 8.98 14.77 6.93
C GLY A 38 9.91 14.17 5.89
N ALA A 39 11.13 14.71 5.76
CA ALA A 39 12.12 14.20 4.81
C ALA A 39 12.45 12.72 5.04
N ASP A 40 12.61 12.32 6.30
CA ASP A 40 12.89 10.94 6.68
C ASP A 40 11.68 10.02 6.55
N PHE A 41 10.47 10.57 6.59
CA PHE A 41 9.24 9.77 6.50
C PHE A 41 9.09 9.03 5.16
N GLY A 42 9.39 9.70 4.05
CA GLY A 42 9.36 9.07 2.72
C GLY A 42 10.30 7.85 2.62
N ILE A 43 11.43 7.89 3.32
CA ILE A 43 12.41 6.80 3.35
C ILE A 43 11.79 5.53 3.98
N ILE A 44 10.92 5.67 4.99
CA ILE A 44 10.28 4.54 5.67
C ILE A 44 9.42 3.71 4.70
N PHE A 45 8.65 4.36 3.84
CA PHE A 45 7.83 3.63 2.85
C PHE A 45 8.67 2.96 1.75
N SER A 46 9.89 3.44 1.49
CA SER A 46 10.80 2.76 0.55
C SER A 46 11.24 1.37 1.03
N THR A 47 11.20 1.11 2.35
CA THR A 47 11.59 -0.20 2.92
C THR A 47 10.75 -1.35 2.38
N MET A 48 9.46 -1.13 2.12
CA MET A 48 8.57 -2.12 1.50
C MET A 48 9.04 -2.47 0.09
N GLY A 49 9.39 -1.45 -0.69
CA GLY A 49 9.92 -1.63 -2.05
C GLY A 49 11.26 -2.38 -2.03
N ILE A 50 12.18 -1.96 -1.16
CA ILE A 50 13.51 -2.60 -1.02
C ILE A 50 13.35 -4.09 -0.68
N ALA A 51 12.55 -4.40 0.34
CA ALA A 51 12.31 -5.79 0.73
C ALA A 51 11.63 -6.60 -0.39
N SER A 52 10.70 -5.99 -1.12
CA SER A 52 9.95 -6.64 -2.21
C SER A 52 10.82 -7.00 -3.41
N LEU A 53 11.97 -6.33 -3.62
CA LEU A 53 12.89 -6.64 -4.72
C LEU A 53 13.57 -8.00 -4.56
N PHE A 54 13.93 -8.38 -3.34
CA PHE A 54 14.80 -9.52 -3.09
C PHE A 54 14.15 -10.66 -2.29
N MET A 55 13.39 -10.30 -1.25
CA MET A 55 12.94 -11.26 -0.24
C MET A 55 11.93 -12.31 -0.74
N PRO A 56 10.96 -11.99 -1.63
CA PRO A 56 10.06 -13.02 -2.15
C PRO A 56 10.79 -14.10 -2.93
N THR A 57 11.81 -13.74 -3.71
CA THR A 57 12.62 -14.70 -4.47
C THR A 57 13.46 -15.59 -3.55
N LEU A 58 14.12 -14.98 -2.55
CA LEU A 58 14.94 -15.74 -1.59
C LEU A 58 14.10 -16.75 -0.82
N THR A 59 12.96 -16.32 -0.30
CA THR A 59 12.06 -17.20 0.47
C THR A 59 11.36 -18.24 -0.41
N GLY A 60 11.05 -17.90 -1.65
CA GLY A 60 10.56 -18.85 -2.65
C GLY A 60 11.57 -20.00 -2.86
N ILE A 61 12.85 -19.68 -3.04
CA ILE A 61 13.91 -20.70 -3.17
C ILE A 61 14.00 -21.57 -1.90
N LEU A 62 13.87 -20.97 -0.71
CA LEU A 62 13.88 -21.73 0.56
C LEU A 62 12.67 -22.68 0.66
N ALA A 63 11.47 -22.21 0.29
CA ALA A 63 10.25 -23.01 0.31
C ALA A 63 10.25 -24.15 -0.72
N ASP A 64 10.82 -23.90 -1.90
CA ASP A 64 10.87 -24.89 -2.97
C ASP A 64 11.87 -26.02 -2.72
N LYS A 65 12.95 -25.76 -1.95
CA LYS A 65 14.05 -26.71 -1.80
C LYS A 65 14.15 -27.35 -0.43
N TRP A 66 13.91 -26.60 0.65
CA TRP A 66 14.35 -27.05 1.98
C TRP A 66 13.30 -27.04 3.06
N ILE A 67 12.36 -26.08 3.03
CA ILE A 67 11.44 -25.84 4.13
C ILE A 67 10.01 -25.86 3.61
N ASN A 68 9.12 -26.54 4.30
CA ASN A 68 7.68 -26.47 3.99
C ASN A 68 7.19 -25.01 4.01
N ALA A 69 6.43 -24.61 2.99
CA ALA A 69 6.01 -23.23 2.84
C ALA A 69 5.23 -22.68 4.05
N GLU A 70 4.34 -23.49 4.65
CA GLU A 70 3.58 -23.11 5.86
C GLU A 70 4.49 -22.93 7.08
N LYS A 71 5.57 -23.68 7.20
CA LYS A 71 6.53 -23.53 8.31
C LYS A 71 7.40 -22.30 8.13
N LEU A 72 7.87 -22.05 6.91
CA LEU A 72 8.63 -20.85 6.59
C LEU A 72 7.78 -19.60 6.82
N TYR A 73 6.53 -19.62 6.38
CA TYR A 73 5.55 -18.56 6.61
C TYR A 73 5.33 -18.30 8.11
N ALA A 74 5.19 -19.36 8.94
CA ALA A 74 5.07 -19.25 10.37
C ALA A 74 6.29 -18.58 11.02
N VAL A 75 7.50 -19.02 10.67
CA VAL A 75 8.75 -18.47 11.21
C VAL A 75 8.90 -17.00 10.84
N LEU A 76 8.61 -16.63 9.60
CA LEU A 76 8.68 -15.24 9.14
C LEU A 76 7.72 -14.33 9.92
N HIS A 77 6.50 -14.77 10.23
CA HIS A 77 5.57 -13.98 11.05
C HIS A 77 6.02 -13.87 12.51
N ILE A 78 6.62 -14.91 13.08
CA ILE A 78 7.19 -14.85 14.44
C ILE A 78 8.36 -13.86 14.49
N LEU A 79 9.28 -13.91 13.52
CA LEU A 79 10.40 -12.98 13.42
C LEU A 79 9.90 -11.53 13.22
N TYR A 80 8.93 -11.34 12.34
CA TYR A 80 8.28 -10.05 12.15
C TYR A 80 7.66 -9.53 13.45
N ALA A 81 6.97 -10.37 14.21
CA ALA A 81 6.38 -9.99 15.49
C ALA A 81 7.42 -9.52 16.50
N CYS A 82 8.56 -10.22 16.60
CA CYS A 82 9.67 -9.80 17.47
C CYS A 82 10.17 -8.39 17.12
N VAL A 83 10.31 -8.10 15.81
CA VAL A 83 10.72 -6.77 15.35
C VAL A 83 9.64 -5.72 15.64
N MET A 84 8.36 -6.06 15.46
CA MET A 84 7.25 -5.14 15.77
C MET A 84 7.17 -4.80 17.26
N PHE A 85 7.47 -5.73 18.16
CA PHE A 85 7.54 -5.46 19.61
C PHE A 85 8.73 -4.57 19.98
N TYR A 86 9.82 -4.62 19.23
CA TYR A 86 10.99 -3.79 19.45
C TYR A 86 10.83 -2.38 18.87
N LEU A 87 10.10 -2.22 17.76
CA LEU A 87 10.00 -0.96 17.01
C LEU A 87 9.56 0.27 17.85
N PRO A 88 8.62 0.17 18.80
CA PRO A 88 8.25 1.29 19.67
C PRO A 88 9.39 1.87 20.53
N GLN A 89 10.41 1.07 20.82
CA GLN A 89 11.54 1.47 21.67
C GLN A 89 12.59 2.29 20.91
N VAL A 90 12.47 2.36 19.59
CA VAL A 90 13.40 3.12 18.74
C VAL A 90 13.17 4.62 18.91
N THR A 91 14.26 5.36 19.18
CA THR A 91 14.21 6.77 19.53
C THR A 91 14.62 7.73 18.42
N ASN A 92 15.23 7.24 17.32
CA ASN A 92 15.67 8.08 16.22
C ASN A 92 15.22 7.53 14.85
N PRO A 93 15.01 8.41 13.83
CA PRO A 93 14.52 8.01 12.50
C PRO A 93 15.44 7.03 11.78
N HIS A 94 16.74 7.23 11.87
CA HIS A 94 17.71 6.39 11.16
C HIS A 94 17.69 4.93 11.66
N SER A 95 17.65 4.72 12.98
CA SER A 95 17.51 3.37 13.55
C SER A 95 16.14 2.79 13.23
N PHE A 96 15.09 3.62 13.21
CA PHE A 96 13.74 3.20 12.85
C PHE A 96 13.68 2.64 11.41
N PHE A 97 14.39 3.27 10.47
CA PHE A 97 14.52 2.78 9.10
C PHE A 97 15.06 1.34 9.04
N TRP A 98 16.16 1.07 9.73
CA TRP A 98 16.76 -0.28 9.69
C TRP A 98 15.88 -1.33 10.35
N VAL A 99 15.22 -0.98 11.45
CA VAL A 99 14.33 -1.90 12.16
C VAL A 99 13.09 -2.21 11.32
N ILE A 100 12.48 -1.20 10.70
CA ILE A 100 11.30 -1.44 9.85
C ILE A 100 11.67 -2.11 8.53
N LEU A 101 12.88 -1.85 7.98
CA LEU A 101 13.38 -2.59 6.83
C LEU A 101 13.52 -4.09 7.16
N LEU A 102 14.05 -4.41 8.33
CA LEU A 102 14.13 -5.79 8.80
C LEU A 102 12.73 -6.41 8.95
N ALA A 103 11.76 -5.67 9.50
CA ALA A 103 10.37 -6.12 9.57
C ALA A 103 9.82 -6.41 8.17
N MET A 104 10.07 -5.52 7.20
CA MET A 104 9.60 -5.70 5.83
C MET A 104 10.29 -6.88 5.13
N CYS A 105 11.56 -7.14 5.42
CA CYS A 105 12.25 -8.34 4.92
C CYS A 105 11.57 -9.64 5.38
N PHE A 106 10.96 -9.65 6.54
CA PHE A 106 10.18 -10.81 7.01
C PHE A 106 8.74 -10.80 6.48
N TYR A 107 8.10 -9.63 6.36
CA TYR A 107 6.69 -9.55 5.99
C TYR A 107 6.44 -9.64 4.47
N MET A 108 7.18 -8.92 3.63
CA MET A 108 6.89 -8.85 2.18
C MET A 108 6.85 -10.23 1.49
N PRO A 109 7.77 -11.15 1.78
CA PRO A 109 7.70 -12.48 1.16
C PRO A 109 6.49 -13.30 1.60
N THR A 110 5.90 -13.03 2.77
CA THR A 110 4.74 -13.79 3.25
C THR A 110 3.50 -13.59 2.40
N ILE A 111 3.39 -12.47 1.67
CA ILE A 111 2.30 -12.22 0.73
C ILE A 111 2.33 -13.26 -0.40
N ALA A 112 3.49 -13.51 -0.98
CA ALA A 112 3.67 -14.53 -2.02
C ALA A 112 3.50 -15.95 -1.45
N LEU A 113 4.05 -16.22 -0.26
CA LEU A 113 3.91 -17.52 0.40
C LEU A 113 2.47 -17.83 0.74
N SER A 114 1.67 -16.88 1.22
CA SER A 114 0.25 -17.09 1.53
C SER A 114 -0.56 -17.53 0.30
N ASN A 115 -0.27 -16.94 -0.86
CA ASN A 115 -0.87 -17.34 -2.13
C ASN A 115 -0.43 -18.76 -2.52
N SER A 116 0.87 -19.05 -2.44
CA SER A 116 1.44 -20.38 -2.74
C SER A 116 0.85 -21.49 -1.85
N ILE A 117 0.76 -21.23 -0.53
CA ILE A 117 0.14 -22.15 0.44
C ILE A 117 -1.33 -22.38 0.08
N SER A 118 -2.07 -21.31 -0.27
CA SER A 118 -3.47 -21.41 -0.65
C SER A 118 -3.66 -22.27 -1.90
N TYR A 119 -2.88 -22.02 -2.96
CA TYR A 119 -2.96 -22.77 -4.21
C TYR A 119 -2.60 -24.24 -4.03
N THR A 120 -1.50 -24.52 -3.33
CA THR A 120 -1.05 -25.89 -3.06
C THR A 120 -2.06 -26.65 -2.24
N THR A 121 -2.58 -26.02 -1.18
CA THR A 121 -3.56 -26.64 -0.29
C THR A 121 -4.90 -26.92 -0.99
N LEU A 122 -5.41 -25.98 -1.78
CA LEU A 122 -6.63 -26.16 -2.55
C LEU A 122 -6.46 -27.28 -3.59
N LYS A 123 -5.34 -27.29 -4.32
CA LYS A 123 -5.04 -28.34 -5.30
C LYS A 123 -4.92 -29.73 -4.66
N ASN A 124 -4.23 -29.84 -3.54
CA ASN A 124 -4.08 -31.09 -2.81
C ASN A 124 -5.39 -31.59 -2.20
N SER A 125 -6.37 -30.72 -2.02
CA SER A 125 -7.71 -31.01 -1.52
C SER A 125 -8.74 -31.15 -2.65
N GLU A 126 -8.30 -31.27 -3.90
CA GLU A 126 -9.12 -31.47 -5.10
C GLU A 126 -10.13 -30.34 -5.40
N PHE A 127 -9.87 -29.14 -4.86
CA PHE A 127 -10.68 -27.97 -5.19
C PHE A 127 -10.19 -27.30 -6.47
N ASP A 128 -11.12 -26.75 -7.25
CA ASP A 128 -10.81 -25.82 -8.32
C ASP A 128 -10.21 -24.54 -7.75
N VAL A 129 -8.92 -24.32 -8.01
CA VAL A 129 -8.17 -23.17 -7.48
C VAL A 129 -8.74 -21.86 -8.02
N VAL A 130 -9.08 -21.78 -9.30
CA VAL A 130 -9.58 -20.57 -9.96
C VAL A 130 -10.90 -20.11 -9.34
N LYS A 131 -11.79 -21.04 -9.00
CA LYS A 131 -13.09 -20.74 -8.38
C LYS A 131 -13.00 -20.56 -6.87
N SER A 132 -12.09 -21.27 -6.20
CA SER A 132 -12.05 -21.31 -4.72
C SER A 132 -11.13 -20.26 -4.08
N PHE A 133 -10.07 -19.82 -4.77
CA PHE A 133 -9.12 -18.86 -4.22
C PHE A 133 -9.67 -17.43 -4.10
N PRO A 134 -10.37 -16.85 -5.11
CA PRO A 134 -10.83 -15.47 -5.03
C PRO A 134 -11.73 -15.19 -3.80
N PRO A 135 -12.73 -16.03 -3.46
CA PRO A 135 -13.51 -15.84 -2.24
C PRO A 135 -12.68 -15.87 -0.95
N ILE A 136 -11.62 -16.69 -0.90
CA ILE A 136 -10.70 -16.75 0.24
C ILE A 136 -9.87 -15.47 0.32
N ARG A 137 -9.38 -14.99 -0.82
CA ARG A 137 -8.52 -13.80 -0.90
C ARG A 137 -9.24 -12.50 -0.50
N VAL A 138 -10.53 -12.38 -0.79
CA VAL A 138 -11.37 -11.24 -0.37
C VAL A 138 -11.33 -11.03 1.14
N TRP A 139 -11.26 -12.09 1.95
CA TRP A 139 -11.14 -11.98 3.40
C TRP A 139 -9.84 -11.30 3.86
N GLY A 140 -8.82 -11.27 3.02
CA GLY A 140 -7.64 -10.43 3.26
C GLY A 140 -7.99 -8.94 3.28
N THR A 141 -8.80 -8.46 2.33
CA THR A 141 -9.27 -7.07 2.32
C THR A 141 -10.17 -6.78 3.54
N VAL A 142 -11.05 -7.73 3.92
CA VAL A 142 -11.84 -7.61 5.15
C VAL A 142 -10.93 -7.50 6.38
N GLY A 143 -9.89 -8.32 6.47
CA GLY A 143 -8.90 -8.25 7.56
C GLY A 143 -8.17 -6.92 7.61
N PHE A 144 -7.80 -6.37 6.44
CA PHE A 144 -7.19 -5.05 6.33
C PHE A 144 -8.12 -3.95 6.88
N ILE A 145 -9.38 -3.93 6.46
CA ILE A 145 -10.39 -2.95 6.91
C ILE A 145 -10.62 -3.07 8.42
N VAL A 146 -10.79 -4.28 8.93
CA VAL A 146 -11.04 -4.51 10.37
C VAL A 146 -9.86 -4.02 11.21
N ALA A 147 -8.61 -4.25 10.76
CA ALA A 147 -7.43 -3.74 11.45
C ALA A 147 -7.40 -2.21 11.49
N MET A 148 -7.68 -1.54 10.36
CA MET A 148 -7.80 -0.09 10.30
C MET A 148 -8.84 0.43 11.29
N TRP A 149 -10.01 -0.21 11.38
CA TRP A 149 -11.08 0.18 12.29
C TRP A 149 -10.68 -0.03 13.75
N ILE A 150 -10.12 -1.19 14.09
CA ILE A 150 -9.65 -1.46 15.45
C ILE A 150 -8.62 -0.42 15.89
N THR A 151 -7.59 -0.17 15.08
CA THR A 151 -6.55 0.80 15.41
C THR A 151 -7.11 2.22 15.62
N ASN A 152 -8.07 2.64 14.79
CA ASN A 152 -8.70 3.95 14.93
C ASN A 152 -9.69 4.03 16.11
N LEU A 153 -10.61 3.06 16.22
CA LEU A 153 -11.68 3.09 17.23
C LEU A 153 -11.14 2.95 18.65
N THR A 154 -10.04 2.22 18.82
CA THR A 154 -9.35 2.09 20.11
C THR A 154 -8.41 3.25 20.44
N GLY A 155 -8.34 4.29 19.57
CA GLY A 155 -7.50 5.47 19.79
C GLY A 155 -6.00 5.23 19.57
N ASN A 156 -5.62 4.11 18.95
CA ASN A 156 -4.22 3.68 18.83
C ASN A 156 -3.52 4.15 17.55
N LYS A 157 -4.16 4.94 16.69
CA LYS A 157 -3.59 5.32 15.38
C LYS A 157 -2.31 6.18 15.46
N ALA A 158 -2.14 6.95 16.53
CA ALA A 158 -0.90 7.70 16.79
C ALA A 158 -0.06 7.07 17.92
N SER A 159 -0.47 5.92 18.46
CA SER A 159 0.17 5.25 19.57
C SER A 159 1.13 4.16 19.09
N ALA A 160 2.14 3.85 19.93
CA ALA A 160 2.98 2.66 19.78
C ALA A 160 2.18 1.35 19.75
N ASN A 161 0.95 1.35 20.30
CA ASN A 161 0.09 0.18 20.35
C ASN A 161 -0.26 -0.38 18.98
N GLN A 162 -0.24 0.43 17.91
CA GLN A 162 -0.42 -0.08 16.54
C GLN A 162 0.60 -1.16 16.19
N PHE A 163 1.85 -1.03 16.65
CA PHE A 163 2.89 -2.04 16.42
C PHE A 163 2.71 -3.27 17.31
N TYR A 164 2.23 -3.08 18.56
CA TYR A 164 1.90 -4.21 19.43
C TYR A 164 0.71 -5.00 18.90
N ILE A 165 -0.34 -4.34 18.37
CA ILE A 165 -1.47 -5.00 17.71
C ILE A 165 -0.97 -5.83 16.52
N ALA A 166 -0.11 -5.26 15.67
CA ALA A 166 0.50 -5.97 14.55
C ALA A 166 1.35 -7.16 15.02
N GLY A 167 2.19 -6.98 16.04
CA GLY A 167 3.06 -8.01 16.60
C GLY A 167 2.27 -9.18 17.20
N ILE A 168 1.26 -8.89 18.02
CA ILE A 168 0.40 -9.94 18.63
C ILE A 168 -0.35 -10.71 17.53
N SER A 169 -0.89 -9.99 16.54
CA SER A 169 -1.59 -10.62 15.42
C SER A 169 -0.66 -11.47 14.56
N ALA A 170 0.58 -11.01 14.35
CA ALA A 170 1.59 -11.77 13.63
C ALA A 170 2.03 -13.04 14.39
N LEU A 171 2.20 -12.97 15.72
CA LEU A 171 2.44 -14.15 16.54
C LEU A 171 1.29 -15.15 16.43
N ALA A 172 0.06 -14.67 16.58
CA ALA A 172 -1.12 -15.53 16.47
C ALA A 172 -1.18 -16.21 15.10
N LEU A 173 -0.89 -15.45 14.00
CA LEU A 173 -0.83 -16.01 12.66
C LEU A 173 0.34 -16.99 12.50
N GLY A 174 1.51 -16.69 13.06
CA GLY A 174 2.67 -17.57 13.04
C GLY A 174 2.38 -18.92 13.67
N PHE A 175 1.84 -18.93 14.89
CA PHE A 175 1.44 -20.18 15.56
C PHE A 175 0.30 -20.89 14.84
N TYR A 176 -0.69 -20.15 14.36
CA TYR A 176 -1.77 -20.72 13.57
C TYR A 176 -1.25 -21.42 12.30
N SER A 177 -0.23 -20.88 11.67
CA SER A 177 0.32 -21.39 10.42
C SER A 177 0.94 -22.79 10.56
N PHE A 178 1.45 -23.17 11.74
CA PHE A 178 1.88 -24.54 12.01
C PHE A 178 0.72 -25.55 11.97
N THR A 179 -0.51 -25.10 12.10
CA THR A 179 -1.69 -25.98 11.99
C THR A 179 -2.13 -26.17 10.54
N LEU A 180 -1.67 -25.37 9.57
CA LEU A 180 -2.07 -25.47 8.16
C LEU A 180 -1.61 -26.80 7.54
N PRO A 181 -2.28 -27.26 6.46
CA PRO A 181 -1.83 -28.44 5.72
C PRO A 181 -0.40 -28.29 5.22
N ALA A 182 0.35 -29.37 5.29
CA ALA A 182 1.75 -29.38 4.89
C ALA A 182 1.93 -29.12 3.37
N CYS A 183 2.65 -28.08 3.03
CA CYS A 183 3.06 -27.72 1.67
C CYS A 183 4.54 -28.07 1.50
N LYS A 184 4.82 -29.36 1.22
CA LYS A 184 6.19 -29.88 1.11
C LYS A 184 6.94 -29.22 -0.05
N PRO A 185 8.29 -29.07 0.07
CA PRO A 185 9.15 -28.64 -1.04
C PRO A 185 8.91 -29.52 -2.27
N SER A 186 8.81 -28.87 -3.43
CA SER A 186 8.47 -29.59 -4.66
C SER A 186 9.60 -30.53 -5.13
N ASN A 187 10.83 -30.37 -4.60
CA ASN A 187 12.05 -31.11 -5.01
C ASN A 187 12.19 -31.26 -6.53
N LEU A 188 11.44 -30.50 -7.28
CA LEU A 188 11.60 -30.43 -8.71
C LEU A 188 13.06 -30.00 -8.93
N ILE A 189 13.85 -30.90 -9.51
CA ILE A 189 15.16 -30.59 -10.04
C ILE A 189 14.95 -29.43 -11.01
N SER A 190 14.92 -28.22 -10.46
CA SER A 190 14.92 -27.02 -11.26
C SER A 190 16.14 -27.14 -12.13
N GLU A 191 15.97 -27.22 -13.46
CA GLU A 191 17.04 -26.99 -14.43
C GLU A 191 17.96 -25.93 -13.81
N LYS A 192 19.29 -26.08 -13.97
CA LYS A 192 20.31 -25.21 -13.37
C LYS A 192 20.10 -23.74 -13.80
N LYS A 193 19.02 -23.14 -13.31
CA LYS A 193 18.76 -21.72 -13.51
C LYS A 193 19.83 -20.93 -12.77
N SER A 194 20.49 -20.03 -13.47
CA SER A 194 21.45 -19.10 -12.88
C SER A 194 20.76 -18.27 -11.78
N LEU A 195 21.51 -17.68 -10.85
CA LEU A 195 20.94 -16.76 -9.85
C LEU A 195 20.22 -15.60 -10.54
N LEU A 196 20.76 -15.10 -11.65
CA LEU A 196 20.13 -14.05 -12.47
C LEU A 196 18.76 -14.46 -12.99
N GLU A 197 18.60 -15.70 -13.46
CA GLU A 197 17.29 -16.25 -13.89
C GLU A 197 16.32 -16.38 -12.71
N LYS A 198 16.82 -16.78 -11.53
CA LYS A 198 15.98 -16.95 -10.34
C LYS A 198 15.45 -15.61 -9.81
N PHE A 199 16.26 -14.54 -9.88
CA PHE A 199 15.85 -13.19 -9.55
C PHE A 199 15.04 -12.51 -10.66
N GLY A 200 14.77 -13.20 -11.76
CA GLY A 200 14.02 -12.63 -12.88
C GLY A 200 14.77 -11.53 -13.63
N LEU A 201 16.07 -11.36 -13.37
CA LEU A 201 16.89 -10.31 -13.98
C LEU A 201 17.07 -10.52 -15.49
N GLU A 202 16.88 -11.74 -16.00
CA GLU A 202 16.78 -11.96 -17.45
C GLU A 202 15.63 -11.19 -18.10
N SER A 203 14.60 -10.86 -17.32
CA SER A 203 13.46 -10.06 -17.79
C SER A 203 13.86 -8.64 -18.15
N PHE A 204 15.02 -8.14 -17.69
CA PHE A 204 15.55 -6.86 -18.17
C PHE A 204 15.82 -6.88 -19.70
N LYS A 205 16.00 -8.05 -20.31
CA LYS A 205 16.04 -8.19 -21.76
C LYS A 205 14.74 -7.75 -22.43
N LEU A 206 13.61 -7.80 -21.74
CA LEU A 206 12.32 -7.33 -22.24
C LEU A 206 12.26 -5.81 -22.44
N PHE A 207 13.17 -5.05 -21.82
CA PHE A 207 13.32 -3.62 -22.10
C PHE A 207 13.85 -3.34 -23.52
N SER A 208 14.37 -4.34 -24.22
CA SER A 208 14.72 -4.23 -25.65
C SER A 208 13.47 -4.13 -26.54
N ASP A 209 12.33 -4.63 -26.10
CA ASP A 209 11.05 -4.39 -26.76
C ASP A 209 10.46 -3.05 -26.28
N TYR A 210 10.29 -2.12 -27.22
CA TYR A 210 9.81 -0.78 -26.94
C TYR A 210 8.48 -0.74 -26.16
N LYS A 211 7.55 -1.63 -26.51
CA LYS A 211 6.23 -1.67 -25.90
C LYS A 211 6.30 -2.17 -24.46
N MET A 212 7.09 -3.23 -24.22
CA MET A 212 7.32 -3.76 -22.88
C MET A 212 8.09 -2.77 -22.01
N ALA A 213 9.10 -2.09 -22.56
CA ALA A 213 9.86 -1.06 -21.87
C ALA A 213 8.95 0.10 -21.41
N LEU A 214 8.12 0.62 -22.31
CA LEU A 214 7.13 1.65 -21.94
C LEU A 214 6.18 1.16 -20.84
N PHE A 215 5.62 -0.03 -21.00
CA PHE A 215 4.72 -0.60 -20.01
C PHE A 215 5.38 -0.68 -18.63
N PHE A 216 6.60 -1.18 -18.52
CA PHE A 216 7.32 -1.29 -17.26
C PHE A 216 7.65 0.07 -16.64
N VAL A 217 8.08 1.05 -17.43
CA VAL A 217 8.36 2.42 -16.94
C VAL A 217 7.09 3.08 -16.40
N PHE A 218 5.97 2.99 -17.11
CA PHE A 218 4.71 3.56 -16.63
C PHE A 218 4.16 2.81 -15.41
N SER A 219 4.39 1.50 -15.32
CA SER A 219 4.07 0.71 -14.12
C SER A 219 4.83 1.19 -12.89
N MET A 220 6.10 1.55 -13.06
CA MET A 220 6.93 2.14 -12.00
C MET A 220 6.34 3.48 -11.51
N PHE A 221 5.95 4.37 -12.41
CA PHE A 221 5.36 5.65 -12.03
C PHE A 221 4.03 5.48 -11.27
N LEU A 222 3.21 4.51 -11.65
CA LEU A 222 1.95 4.21 -10.94
C LEU A 222 2.18 3.60 -9.55
N GLY A 223 3.22 2.80 -9.41
CA GLY A 223 3.64 2.30 -8.09
C GLY A 223 3.96 3.43 -7.12
N GLY A 224 4.57 4.52 -7.62
CA GLY A 224 4.81 5.74 -6.84
C GLY A 224 3.53 6.42 -6.36
N ALA A 225 2.51 6.52 -7.21
CA ALA A 225 1.22 7.10 -6.85
C ALA A 225 0.51 6.31 -5.72
N LEU A 226 0.61 4.99 -5.72
CA LEU A 226 0.08 4.14 -4.66
C LEU A 226 0.73 4.43 -3.32
N GLN A 227 2.07 4.54 -3.28
CA GLN A 227 2.79 4.78 -2.03
C GLN A 227 2.49 6.15 -1.42
N LEU A 228 2.34 7.18 -2.23
CA LEU A 228 1.91 8.50 -1.77
C LEU A 228 0.58 8.42 -1.01
N THR A 229 -0.39 7.71 -1.55
CA THR A 229 -1.70 7.55 -0.90
C THR A 229 -1.59 6.81 0.43
N ASN A 230 -0.83 5.73 0.47
CA ASN A 230 -0.64 4.94 1.69
C ASN A 230 0.10 5.73 2.77
N ALA A 231 1.08 6.55 2.37
CA ALA A 231 1.89 7.33 3.29
C ALA A 231 1.13 8.54 3.86
N TYR A 232 0.39 9.27 3.04
CA TYR A 232 -0.12 10.60 3.39
C TYR A 232 -1.64 10.70 3.46
N GLY A 233 -2.39 9.68 3.06
CA GLY A 233 -3.85 9.75 3.02
C GLY A 233 -4.50 9.98 4.39
N ASP A 234 -4.05 9.27 5.43
CA ASP A 234 -4.64 9.43 6.77
C ASP A 234 -4.15 10.70 7.46
N VAL A 235 -2.86 11.04 7.32
CA VAL A 235 -2.34 12.26 7.93
C VAL A 235 -2.94 13.53 7.32
N PHE A 236 -3.28 13.52 6.03
CA PHE A 236 -4.01 14.59 5.37
C PHE A 236 -5.33 14.90 6.10
N LEU A 237 -6.12 13.88 6.39
CA LEU A 237 -7.39 14.06 7.11
C LEU A 237 -7.17 14.38 8.60
N ASP A 238 -6.13 13.83 9.22
CA ASP A 238 -5.82 14.05 10.63
C ASP A 238 -5.33 15.48 10.90
N GLU A 239 -4.60 16.09 9.99
CA GLU A 239 -4.10 17.46 10.15
C GLU A 239 -5.22 18.51 10.13
N PHE A 240 -6.42 18.20 9.66
CA PHE A 240 -7.58 19.09 9.83
C PHE A 240 -8.00 19.33 11.29
N LYS A 241 -7.48 18.53 12.23
CA LYS A 241 -7.67 18.77 13.67
C LYS A 241 -7.10 20.12 14.16
N MET A 242 -6.10 20.66 13.45
CA MET A 242 -5.56 21.97 13.79
C MET A 242 -6.53 23.12 13.51
N PHE A 243 -7.51 22.92 12.62
CA PHE A 243 -8.51 23.91 12.27
C PHE A 243 -9.73 23.78 13.21
N PRO A 244 -9.99 24.76 14.10
CA PRO A 244 -11.12 24.68 15.03
C PRO A 244 -12.48 24.41 14.35
N LYS A 245 -12.66 24.91 13.13
CA LYS A 245 -13.85 24.66 12.30
C LYS A 245 -14.09 23.18 12.00
N TYR A 246 -13.03 22.37 11.91
CA TYR A 246 -13.09 20.97 11.46
C TYR A 246 -12.76 19.96 12.56
N ALA A 247 -12.12 20.40 13.66
CA ALA A 247 -11.56 19.53 14.68
C ALA A 247 -12.55 18.52 15.28
N GLU A 248 -13.80 18.96 15.46
CA GLU A 248 -14.86 18.15 16.06
C GLU A 248 -15.61 17.25 15.06
N LEU A 249 -15.40 17.42 13.76
CA LEU A 249 -16.10 16.65 12.74
C LEU A 249 -15.74 15.17 12.78
N TYR A 250 -16.75 14.30 12.57
CA TYR A 250 -16.58 12.84 12.60
C TYR A 250 -15.48 12.34 11.63
N VAL A 251 -15.45 12.91 10.41
CA VAL A 251 -14.47 12.53 9.39
C VAL A 251 -13.03 12.80 9.83
N VAL A 252 -12.79 13.84 10.60
CA VAL A 252 -11.47 14.21 11.12
C VAL A 252 -11.09 13.32 12.31
N LYS A 253 -12.03 13.10 13.23
CA LYS A 253 -11.85 12.21 14.38
C LYS A 253 -11.67 10.74 13.98
N ARG A 254 -12.28 10.33 12.87
CA ARG A 254 -12.33 8.94 12.37
C ARG A 254 -11.84 8.81 10.92
N SER A 255 -10.75 9.51 10.58
CA SER A 255 -10.19 9.57 9.23
C SER A 255 -9.95 8.20 8.60
N THR A 256 -9.41 7.25 9.37
CA THR A 256 -9.12 5.89 8.89
C THR A 256 -10.37 5.11 8.48
N LEU A 257 -11.54 5.37 9.14
CA LEU A 257 -12.81 4.76 8.75
C LEU A 257 -13.27 5.29 7.39
N ILE A 258 -13.10 6.58 7.14
CA ILE A 258 -13.45 7.18 5.85
C ILE A 258 -12.53 6.64 4.76
N LEU A 259 -11.23 6.54 5.03
CA LEU A 259 -10.27 5.99 4.06
C LEU A 259 -10.52 4.51 3.75
N SER A 260 -11.13 3.75 4.68
CA SER A 260 -11.47 2.34 4.41
C SER A 260 -12.52 2.16 3.30
N ILE A 261 -13.25 3.23 2.94
CA ILE A 261 -14.11 3.25 1.75
C ILE A 261 -13.28 2.90 0.50
N SER A 262 -12.00 3.28 0.47
CA SER A 262 -11.09 2.93 -0.64
C SER A 262 -10.94 1.41 -0.81
N GLN A 263 -10.76 0.67 0.27
CA GLN A 263 -10.61 -0.79 0.23
C GLN A 263 -11.93 -1.50 -0.09
N ILE A 264 -13.05 -0.96 0.40
CA ILE A 264 -14.38 -1.46 0.04
C ILE A 264 -14.61 -1.25 -1.45
N SER A 265 -14.31 -0.06 -1.95
CA SER A 265 -14.43 0.28 -3.37
C SER A 265 -13.54 -0.59 -4.25
N GLU A 266 -12.28 -0.81 -3.84
CA GLU A 266 -11.34 -1.72 -4.50
C GLU A 266 -11.96 -3.10 -4.69
N THR A 267 -12.49 -3.70 -3.62
CA THR A 267 -13.13 -5.02 -3.68
C THR A 267 -14.30 -5.05 -4.67
N LEU A 268 -15.13 -4.01 -4.72
CA LEU A 268 -16.26 -3.93 -5.63
C LEU A 268 -15.83 -3.74 -7.09
N PHE A 269 -14.85 -2.88 -7.35
CA PHE A 269 -14.37 -2.63 -8.70
C PHE A 269 -13.59 -3.79 -9.31
N ILE A 270 -12.91 -4.63 -8.50
CA ILE A 270 -12.31 -5.88 -8.99
C ILE A 270 -13.37 -6.75 -9.71
N LEU A 271 -14.58 -6.83 -9.16
CA LEU A 271 -15.68 -7.58 -9.78
C LEU A 271 -16.16 -6.96 -11.11
N ALA A 272 -15.98 -5.66 -11.30
CA ALA A 272 -16.37 -4.95 -12.52
C ALA A 272 -15.30 -5.03 -13.65
N ILE A 273 -14.06 -5.40 -13.33
CA ILE A 273 -12.94 -5.42 -14.29
C ILE A 273 -13.25 -6.24 -15.55
N PRO A 274 -13.81 -7.46 -15.49
CA PRO A 274 -14.10 -8.24 -16.69
C PRO A 274 -15.03 -7.50 -17.64
N PHE A 275 -16.05 -6.80 -17.14
CA PHE A 275 -16.95 -5.98 -17.94
C PHE A 275 -16.20 -4.86 -18.68
N PHE A 276 -15.32 -4.14 -17.97
CA PHE A 276 -14.53 -3.04 -18.56
C PHE A 276 -13.53 -3.56 -19.60
N LEU A 277 -12.84 -4.66 -19.31
CA LEU A 277 -11.90 -5.29 -20.23
C LEU A 277 -12.59 -5.75 -21.53
N LYS A 278 -13.75 -6.42 -21.42
CA LYS A 278 -14.51 -6.89 -22.55
C LYS A 278 -15.02 -5.73 -23.43
N ARG A 279 -15.43 -4.62 -22.81
CA ARG A 279 -16.01 -3.48 -23.54
C ARG A 279 -14.96 -2.55 -24.13
N TYR A 280 -13.85 -2.29 -23.42
CA TYR A 280 -12.89 -1.25 -23.76
C TYR A 280 -11.51 -1.79 -24.16
N GLY A 281 -11.19 -3.04 -23.80
CA GLY A 281 -9.87 -3.64 -24.01
C GLY A 281 -8.79 -3.12 -23.06
N ILE A 282 -7.66 -3.82 -23.03
CA ILE A 282 -6.58 -3.63 -22.06
C ILE A 282 -6.07 -2.19 -21.98
N LYS A 283 -5.69 -1.59 -23.12
CA LYS A 283 -5.11 -0.23 -23.13
C LYS A 283 -6.07 0.81 -22.55
N LYS A 284 -7.34 0.79 -22.94
CA LYS A 284 -8.31 1.80 -22.46
C LYS A 284 -8.60 1.62 -20.97
N VAL A 285 -8.63 0.38 -20.47
CA VAL A 285 -8.80 0.11 -19.03
C VAL A 285 -7.61 0.59 -18.24
N MET A 286 -6.38 0.43 -18.72
CA MET A 286 -5.19 1.03 -18.11
C MET A 286 -5.28 2.57 -18.07
N VAL A 287 -5.72 3.22 -19.17
CA VAL A 287 -5.90 4.68 -19.20
C VAL A 287 -6.98 5.13 -18.23
N ILE A 288 -8.10 4.39 -18.11
CA ILE A 288 -9.14 4.67 -17.11
C ILE A 288 -8.56 4.62 -15.70
N SER A 289 -7.74 3.62 -15.39
CA SER A 289 -7.04 3.52 -14.11
C SER A 289 -6.14 4.74 -13.85
N MET A 290 -5.37 5.15 -14.84
CA MET A 290 -4.48 6.31 -14.71
C MET A 290 -5.27 7.61 -14.52
N LEU A 291 -6.38 7.80 -15.22
CA LEU A 291 -7.31 8.91 -15.01
C LEU A 291 -7.95 8.86 -13.62
N ALA A 292 -8.22 7.66 -13.09
CA ALA A 292 -8.73 7.53 -11.73
C ALA A 292 -7.73 8.06 -10.69
N TRP A 293 -6.42 7.92 -10.90
CA TRP A 293 -5.41 8.58 -10.05
C TRP A 293 -5.46 10.11 -10.16
N VAL A 294 -5.65 10.66 -11.36
CA VAL A 294 -5.83 12.10 -11.55
C VAL A 294 -7.04 12.61 -10.75
N PHE A 295 -8.17 11.93 -10.88
CA PHE A 295 -9.39 12.30 -10.15
C PHE A 295 -9.23 12.11 -8.64
N ARG A 296 -8.58 11.03 -8.20
CA ARG A 296 -8.33 10.79 -6.78
C ARG A 296 -7.57 11.95 -6.15
N PHE A 297 -6.45 12.33 -6.71
CA PHE A 297 -5.64 13.42 -6.18
C PHE A 297 -6.31 14.79 -6.37
N GLY A 298 -6.96 15.04 -7.50
CA GLY A 298 -7.72 16.26 -7.73
C GLY A 298 -8.87 16.44 -6.73
N LEU A 299 -9.62 15.39 -6.44
CA LEU A 299 -10.70 15.41 -5.45
C LEU A 299 -10.15 15.63 -4.02
N PHE A 300 -8.98 15.09 -3.68
CA PHE A 300 -8.33 15.39 -2.40
C PHE A 300 -7.82 16.83 -2.34
N ALA A 301 -7.31 17.39 -3.45
CA ALA A 301 -6.83 18.77 -3.50
C ALA A 301 -7.93 19.80 -3.16
N PHE A 302 -9.13 19.57 -3.63
CA PHE A 302 -10.27 20.47 -3.44
C PHE A 302 -11.22 20.04 -2.31
N GLY A 303 -11.04 18.81 -1.77
CA GLY A 303 -11.86 18.28 -0.69
C GLY A 303 -11.54 18.90 0.66
N ASN A 304 -12.57 19.08 1.48
CA ASN A 304 -12.42 19.46 2.88
C ASN A 304 -13.42 18.68 3.75
N PRO A 305 -13.22 18.62 5.08
CA PRO A 305 -14.06 17.80 5.97
C PRO A 305 -15.51 18.27 6.14
N ALA A 306 -15.89 19.45 5.65
CA ALA A 306 -17.25 19.99 5.72
C ALA A 306 -17.94 19.95 4.35
N ASP A 307 -18.05 21.07 3.68
CA ASP A 307 -18.78 21.20 2.40
C ASP A 307 -18.14 20.38 1.26
N GLY A 308 -16.84 20.12 1.35
CA GLY A 308 -16.06 19.29 0.42
C GLY A 308 -15.94 17.82 0.79
N LEU A 309 -16.66 17.33 1.81
CA LEU A 309 -16.59 15.92 2.26
C LEU A 309 -16.95 14.94 1.14
N TRP A 310 -17.91 15.29 0.29
CA TRP A 310 -18.26 14.46 -0.86
C TRP A 310 -17.08 14.21 -1.82
N MET A 311 -16.18 15.19 -1.99
CA MET A 311 -14.96 15.01 -2.81
C MET A 311 -14.03 14.01 -2.16
N ILE A 312 -13.84 14.06 -0.84
CA ILE A 312 -13.01 13.09 -0.10
C ILE A 312 -13.60 11.68 -0.26
N VAL A 313 -14.91 11.52 -0.10
CA VAL A 313 -15.60 10.24 -0.27
C VAL A 313 -15.48 9.74 -1.71
N MET A 314 -15.72 10.61 -2.69
CA MET A 314 -15.58 10.26 -4.12
C MET A 314 -14.15 9.89 -4.47
N SER A 315 -13.14 10.57 -3.91
CA SER A 315 -11.74 10.19 -4.04
C SER A 315 -11.49 8.76 -3.54
N CYS A 316 -12.07 8.39 -2.40
CA CYS A 316 -11.98 7.04 -1.88
C CYS A 316 -12.69 6.00 -2.78
N ILE A 317 -13.82 6.35 -3.38
CA ILE A 317 -14.54 5.46 -4.31
C ILE A 317 -13.75 5.28 -5.61
N VAL A 318 -13.22 6.35 -6.19
CA VAL A 318 -12.43 6.31 -7.42
C VAL A 318 -11.14 5.49 -7.26
N TYR A 319 -10.61 5.40 -6.05
CA TYR A 319 -9.43 4.57 -5.75
C TYR A 319 -9.61 3.10 -6.18
N GLY A 320 -10.81 2.54 -6.05
CA GLY A 320 -11.07 1.16 -6.46
C GLY A 320 -10.75 0.88 -7.93
N MET A 321 -10.88 1.88 -8.81
CA MET A 321 -10.44 1.78 -10.21
C MET A 321 -8.96 2.11 -10.40
N ALA A 322 -8.39 2.93 -9.51
CA ALA A 322 -7.09 3.53 -9.73
C ALA A 322 -5.95 2.51 -9.73
N PHE A 323 -5.96 1.53 -8.84
CA PHE A 323 -4.88 0.55 -8.73
C PHE A 323 -5.17 -0.73 -9.50
N ASP A 324 -6.30 -1.38 -9.24
CA ASP A 324 -6.56 -2.73 -9.73
C ASP A 324 -6.83 -2.79 -11.23
N PHE A 325 -7.45 -1.78 -11.81
CA PHE A 325 -7.65 -1.74 -13.25
C PHE A 325 -6.33 -1.75 -14.01
N PHE A 326 -5.31 -1.05 -13.53
CA PHE A 326 -3.98 -1.11 -14.13
C PHE A 326 -3.28 -2.42 -13.83
N ASN A 327 -3.33 -2.87 -12.58
CA ASN A 327 -2.60 -4.07 -12.15
C ASN A 327 -3.10 -5.33 -12.87
N ILE A 328 -4.42 -5.52 -12.93
CA ILE A 328 -5.01 -6.68 -13.60
C ILE A 328 -4.88 -6.58 -15.12
N SER A 329 -5.14 -5.41 -15.70
CA SER A 329 -4.94 -5.20 -17.15
C SER A 329 -3.48 -5.34 -17.55
N GLY A 330 -2.55 -4.89 -16.71
CA GLY A 330 -1.12 -5.02 -16.91
C GLY A 330 -0.65 -6.46 -16.84
N SER A 331 -1.13 -7.20 -15.86
CA SER A 331 -0.86 -8.64 -15.75
C SER A 331 -1.37 -9.38 -16.99
N LEU A 332 -2.58 -9.06 -17.47
CA LEU A 332 -3.15 -9.64 -18.67
C LEU A 332 -2.37 -9.25 -19.94
N PHE A 333 -1.91 -8.00 -20.03
CA PHE A 333 -1.05 -7.55 -21.13
C PHE A 333 0.27 -8.35 -21.15
N VAL A 334 0.92 -8.54 -20.00
CA VAL A 334 2.13 -9.36 -19.90
C VAL A 334 1.84 -10.79 -20.29
N GLU A 335 0.75 -11.38 -19.80
CA GLU A 335 0.31 -12.75 -20.11
C GLU A 335 0.18 -13.00 -21.61
N THR A 336 -0.44 -12.06 -22.32
CA THR A 336 -0.74 -12.18 -23.75
C THR A 336 0.38 -11.71 -24.68
N SER A 337 1.32 -10.90 -24.17
CA SER A 337 2.44 -10.35 -24.95
C SER A 337 3.75 -11.13 -24.80
N THR A 338 3.78 -12.15 -23.94
CA THR A 338 5.01 -12.94 -23.66
C THR A 338 4.82 -14.43 -24.00
N THR A 339 5.93 -15.12 -24.27
CA THR A 339 5.92 -16.56 -24.48
C THR A 339 5.78 -17.31 -23.14
N PRO A 340 5.28 -18.55 -23.12
CA PRO A 340 5.21 -19.36 -21.90
C PRO A 340 6.53 -19.46 -21.13
N LYS A 341 7.67 -19.42 -21.84
CA LYS A 341 8.99 -19.48 -21.23
C LYS A 341 9.39 -18.21 -20.48
N THR A 342 8.99 -17.03 -20.96
CA THR A 342 9.37 -15.72 -20.38
C THR A 342 8.27 -15.08 -19.55
N ARG A 343 7.07 -15.63 -19.55
CA ARG A 343 5.88 -15.08 -18.92
C ARG A 343 6.03 -14.83 -17.41
N SER A 344 6.46 -15.85 -16.69
CA SER A 344 6.66 -15.75 -15.23
C SER A 344 7.67 -14.67 -14.87
N SER A 345 8.79 -14.61 -15.63
CA SER A 345 9.81 -13.59 -15.42
C SER A 345 9.32 -12.18 -15.76
N ALA A 346 8.47 -12.03 -16.79
CA ALA A 346 7.87 -10.76 -17.16
C ALA A 346 6.84 -10.27 -16.12
N GLN A 347 6.04 -11.18 -15.54
CA GLN A 347 5.16 -10.85 -14.40
C GLN A 347 5.97 -10.43 -13.17
N GLY A 348 7.07 -11.12 -12.90
CA GLY A 348 7.99 -10.73 -11.83
C GLY A 348 8.58 -9.33 -12.06
N MET A 349 8.98 -9.00 -13.30
CA MET A 349 9.46 -7.67 -13.67
C MET A 349 8.38 -6.60 -13.49
N PHE A 350 7.14 -6.88 -13.90
CA PHE A 350 6.03 -5.97 -13.69
C PHE A 350 5.83 -5.65 -12.19
N MET A 351 5.82 -6.67 -11.33
CA MET A 351 5.73 -6.49 -9.89
C MET A 351 6.95 -5.77 -9.30
N MET A 352 8.14 -6.03 -9.82
CA MET A 352 9.37 -5.34 -9.42
C MET A 352 9.32 -3.86 -9.78
N MET A 353 8.81 -3.51 -10.96
CA MET A 353 8.67 -2.12 -11.39
C MET A 353 7.60 -1.38 -10.59
N THR A 354 6.44 -1.99 -10.29
CA THR A 354 5.38 -1.33 -9.51
C THR A 354 5.70 -1.28 -8.01
N ASN A 355 5.88 -2.42 -7.38
CA ASN A 355 5.98 -2.55 -5.93
C ASN A 355 7.41 -2.45 -5.39
N GLY A 356 8.42 -2.61 -6.27
CA GLY A 356 9.83 -2.42 -5.94
C GLY A 356 10.29 -0.99 -6.28
N PHE A 357 10.74 -0.78 -7.50
CA PHE A 357 11.28 0.52 -7.93
C PHE A 357 10.27 1.66 -7.83
N GLY A 358 9.00 1.43 -8.21
CA GLY A 358 7.94 2.44 -8.10
C GLY A 358 7.70 2.86 -6.66
N ALA A 359 7.65 1.90 -5.74
CA ALA A 359 7.50 2.20 -4.32
C ALA A 359 8.70 2.96 -3.75
N ILE A 360 9.92 2.58 -4.09
CA ILE A 360 11.14 3.25 -3.63
C ILE A 360 11.17 4.70 -4.13
N LEU A 361 11.14 4.87 -5.46
CA LEU A 361 11.25 6.20 -6.07
C LEU A 361 10.07 7.09 -5.67
N GLY A 362 8.85 6.55 -5.69
CA GLY A 362 7.65 7.30 -5.31
C GLY A 362 7.70 7.78 -3.87
N SER A 363 8.10 6.92 -2.94
CA SER A 363 8.20 7.28 -1.51
C SER A 363 9.27 8.33 -1.25
N LEU A 364 10.47 8.14 -1.82
CA LEU A 364 11.58 9.07 -1.63
C LEU A 364 11.29 10.44 -2.24
N THR A 365 10.83 10.46 -3.50
CA THR A 365 10.56 11.72 -4.21
C THR A 365 9.37 12.46 -3.63
N SER A 366 8.28 11.76 -3.26
CA SER A 366 7.12 12.41 -2.66
C SER A 366 7.43 12.99 -1.29
N GLY A 367 8.15 12.27 -0.43
CA GLY A 367 8.59 12.76 0.87
C GLY A 367 9.43 14.03 0.74
N TRP A 368 10.44 14.00 -0.12
CA TRP A 368 11.31 15.15 -0.37
C TRP A 368 10.56 16.36 -0.94
N ILE A 369 9.67 16.15 -1.92
CA ILE A 369 8.87 17.22 -2.54
C ILE A 369 7.95 17.87 -1.50
N ILE A 370 7.23 17.06 -0.72
CA ILE A 370 6.28 17.56 0.28
C ILE A 370 7.02 18.36 1.35
N ASP A 371 8.11 17.81 1.86
CA ASP A 371 8.87 18.46 2.92
C ASP A 371 9.49 19.79 2.47
N LYS A 372 10.16 19.79 1.32
CA LYS A 372 10.91 20.94 0.81
C LYS A 372 10.04 22.08 0.26
N TYR A 373 8.95 21.74 -0.44
CA TYR A 373 8.19 22.74 -1.20
C TYR A 373 6.82 23.06 -0.61
N PHE A 374 6.25 22.14 0.18
CA PHE A 374 4.87 22.26 0.65
C PHE A 374 4.74 22.18 2.18
N THR A 375 5.84 22.18 2.92
CA THR A 375 5.83 22.21 4.38
C THR A 375 6.42 23.53 4.87
N LYS A 376 5.65 24.26 5.68
CA LYS A 376 6.10 25.48 6.34
C LYS A 376 6.10 25.27 7.86
N ALA A 377 7.21 25.63 8.51
CA ALA A 377 7.33 25.59 9.95
C ALA A 377 6.82 26.91 10.56
N TYR A 378 5.89 26.79 11.50
CA TYR A 378 5.32 27.90 12.27
C TYR A 378 5.91 27.92 13.67
N THR A 379 6.34 29.08 14.12
CA THR A 379 6.98 29.30 15.42
C THR A 379 6.22 30.24 16.33
N ASN A 380 5.14 30.86 15.83
CA ASN A 380 4.35 31.85 16.54
C ASN A 380 2.86 31.51 16.53
N ILE A 381 2.21 31.64 17.68
CA ILE A 381 0.76 31.33 17.82
C ILE A 381 -0.11 32.26 16.98
N GLN A 382 0.30 33.53 16.77
CA GLN A 382 -0.45 34.50 15.99
C GLN A 382 -0.49 34.09 14.50
N GLU A 383 0.67 33.63 13.96
CA GLU A 383 0.73 33.11 12.61
C GLU A 383 -0.13 31.85 12.44
N MET A 384 -0.07 30.94 13.42
CA MET A 384 -0.91 29.74 13.44
C MET A 384 -2.39 30.08 13.49
N ALA A 385 -2.78 31.00 14.36
CA ALA A 385 -4.17 31.45 14.48
C ALA A 385 -4.68 32.08 13.17
N THR A 386 -3.86 32.88 12.52
CA THR A 386 -4.18 33.45 11.20
C THR A 386 -4.36 32.34 10.15
N LEU A 387 -3.48 31.36 10.10
CA LEU A 387 -3.55 30.23 9.18
C LEU A 387 -4.87 29.45 9.34
N VAL A 388 -5.26 29.17 10.59
CA VAL A 388 -6.46 28.35 10.88
C VAL A 388 -7.74 29.18 10.95
N GLY A 389 -7.67 30.49 10.72
CA GLY A 389 -8.81 31.42 10.76
C GLY A 389 -9.45 31.50 12.18
N SER A 390 -8.64 31.59 13.20
CA SER A 390 -9.07 31.54 14.60
C SER A 390 -8.35 32.59 15.46
N ASP A 391 -8.77 32.72 16.71
CA ASP A 391 -8.08 33.52 17.73
C ASP A 391 -6.91 32.73 18.36
N PRO A 392 -5.76 33.37 18.70
CA PRO A 392 -4.66 32.72 19.40
C PRO A 392 -5.05 32.06 20.73
N LYS A 393 -6.11 32.58 21.39
CA LYS A 393 -6.65 32.03 22.64
C LYS A 393 -7.70 30.94 22.42
N ASN A 394 -7.96 30.53 21.16
CA ASN A 394 -8.94 29.50 20.86
C ASN A 394 -8.60 28.18 21.57
N LYS A 395 -9.57 27.65 22.31
CA LYS A 395 -9.40 26.45 23.13
C LYS A 395 -8.96 25.24 22.29
N LEU A 396 -9.62 24.98 21.15
CA LEU A 396 -9.34 23.82 20.30
C LEU A 396 -7.93 23.90 19.66
N LEU A 397 -7.51 25.11 19.25
CA LEU A 397 -6.15 25.31 18.74
C LEU A 397 -5.10 25.04 19.84
N ASN A 398 -5.32 25.54 21.04
CA ASN A 398 -4.41 25.32 22.18
C ASN A 398 -4.42 23.85 22.63
N GLU A 399 -5.54 23.17 22.64
CA GLU A 399 -5.64 21.73 22.89
C GLU A 399 -4.91 20.92 21.82
N PHE A 400 -5.02 21.30 20.54
CA PHE A 400 -4.26 20.67 19.46
C PHE A 400 -2.74 20.85 19.69
N LEU A 401 -2.26 22.06 19.97
CA LEU A 401 -0.85 22.31 20.27
C LEU A 401 -0.39 21.52 21.51
N GLY A 402 -1.16 21.52 22.57
CA GLY A 402 -0.90 20.74 23.79
C GLY A 402 -0.81 19.24 23.54
N SER A 403 -1.68 18.71 22.66
CA SER A 403 -1.64 17.30 22.24
C SER A 403 -0.35 16.93 21.50
N LYS A 404 0.33 17.91 20.89
CA LYS A 404 1.65 17.79 20.25
C LYS A 404 2.80 18.11 21.21
N GLY A 405 2.53 18.35 22.51
CA GLY A 405 3.55 18.75 23.46
C GLY A 405 4.13 20.17 23.22
N ILE A 406 3.38 21.02 22.52
CA ILE A 406 3.78 22.39 22.21
C ILE A 406 3.04 23.33 23.14
N SER A 407 3.78 24.15 23.87
CA SER A 407 3.26 25.23 24.71
C SER A 407 3.46 26.59 24.04
N VAL A 408 2.59 27.54 24.38
CA VAL A 408 2.72 28.93 23.98
C VAL A 408 3.45 29.67 25.09
N LEU A 409 4.55 30.33 24.77
CA LEU A 409 5.36 31.12 25.68
C LEU A 409 4.74 32.53 25.88
N GLU A 410 5.14 33.26 26.92
CA GLU A 410 4.61 34.59 27.25
C GLU A 410 4.74 35.61 26.11
N ASN A 411 5.77 35.47 25.27
CA ASN A 411 6.00 36.33 24.09
C ASN A 411 5.20 35.89 22.82
N GLY A 412 4.32 34.90 22.96
CA GLY A 412 3.55 34.36 21.85
C GLY A 412 4.31 33.38 20.94
N GLN A 413 5.57 33.08 21.22
CA GLN A 413 6.34 32.06 20.56
C GLN A 413 5.85 30.65 20.96
N LEU A 414 5.94 29.70 20.07
CA LEU A 414 5.74 28.28 20.36
C LEU A 414 7.03 27.69 20.93
N SER A 415 6.92 26.84 21.95
CA SER A 415 8.09 26.16 22.58
C SER A 415 8.88 25.32 21.55
N ARG A 416 8.23 24.96 20.42
CA ARG A 416 8.81 24.28 19.28
C ARG A 416 8.03 24.64 18.02
N SER A 417 8.71 24.68 16.86
CA SER A 417 8.06 24.87 15.57
C SER A 417 7.12 23.71 15.23
N ILE A 418 6.02 24.04 14.58
CA ILE A 418 5.08 23.04 14.05
C ILE A 418 5.12 23.06 12.51
N PRO A 419 5.50 21.94 11.86
CA PRO A 419 5.45 21.84 10.42
C PRO A 419 4.00 21.65 9.97
N VAL A 420 3.54 22.48 9.06
CA VAL A 420 2.20 22.42 8.45
C VAL A 420 2.35 22.25 6.95
N LYS A 421 1.61 21.30 6.40
CA LYS A 421 1.66 21.00 4.97
C LYS A 421 0.54 21.73 4.22
N ASP A 422 0.87 22.27 3.07
CA ASP A 422 -0.12 22.78 2.10
C ASP A 422 -0.70 21.61 1.30
N TRP A 423 -1.71 20.95 1.86
CA TRP A 423 -2.33 19.78 1.26
C TRP A 423 -2.99 20.04 -0.09
N HIS A 424 -3.51 21.25 -0.30
CA HIS A 424 -4.07 21.62 -1.60
C HIS A 424 -3.00 21.52 -2.70
N SER A 425 -1.87 22.20 -2.50
CA SER A 425 -0.75 22.18 -3.44
C SER A 425 -0.10 20.81 -3.57
N VAL A 426 0.01 20.04 -2.48
CA VAL A 426 0.49 18.66 -2.50
C VAL A 426 -0.35 17.81 -3.44
N TRP A 427 -1.64 17.70 -3.19
CA TRP A 427 -2.51 16.82 -3.98
C TRP A 427 -2.67 17.30 -5.42
N LEU A 428 -2.70 18.62 -5.64
CA LEU A 428 -2.76 19.19 -6.99
C LEU A 428 -1.50 18.85 -7.81
N THR A 429 -0.32 18.95 -7.21
CA THR A 429 0.95 18.56 -7.85
C THR A 429 0.93 17.10 -8.29
N PHE A 430 0.46 16.20 -7.43
CA PHE A 430 0.37 14.79 -7.78
C PHE A 430 -0.77 14.46 -8.74
N ALA A 431 -1.86 15.25 -8.77
CA ALA A 431 -2.87 15.17 -9.81
C ALA A 431 -2.30 15.55 -11.18
N ILE A 432 -1.51 16.63 -11.25
CA ILE A 432 -0.81 17.04 -12.47
C ILE A 432 0.20 15.97 -12.91
N TYR A 433 1.00 15.44 -11.98
CA TYR A 433 1.90 14.32 -12.23
C TYR A 433 1.18 13.13 -12.87
N ALA A 434 0.08 12.68 -12.25
CA ALA A 434 -0.73 11.58 -12.77
C ALA A 434 -1.32 11.89 -14.16
N LEU A 435 -1.76 13.14 -14.38
CA LEU A 435 -2.28 13.60 -15.69
C LEU A 435 -1.20 13.55 -16.78
N VAL A 436 -0.02 14.08 -16.49
CA VAL A 436 1.12 14.07 -17.42
C VAL A 436 1.48 12.65 -17.82
N ILE A 437 1.62 11.74 -16.85
CA ILE A 437 1.90 10.32 -17.11
C ILE A 437 0.79 9.69 -17.96
N THR A 438 -0.47 10.00 -17.64
CA THR A 438 -1.62 9.47 -18.40
C THR A 438 -1.57 9.89 -19.85
N ILE A 439 -1.30 11.18 -20.13
CA ILE A 439 -1.19 11.71 -21.49
C ILE A 439 -0.05 11.01 -22.25
N PHE A 440 1.14 10.95 -21.65
CA PHE A 440 2.27 10.27 -22.28
C PHE A 440 2.00 8.78 -22.53
N PHE A 441 1.43 8.09 -21.58
CA PHE A 441 1.04 6.68 -21.77
C PHE A 441 0.03 6.53 -22.93
N ALA A 442 -1.01 7.33 -22.95
CA ALA A 442 -2.04 7.29 -23.98
C ALA A 442 -1.49 7.50 -25.40
N LEU A 443 -0.50 8.42 -25.54
CA LEU A 443 0.13 8.77 -26.81
C LEU A 443 1.19 7.74 -27.23
N LEU A 444 2.06 7.32 -26.31
CA LEU A 444 3.22 6.49 -26.62
C LEU A 444 2.90 5.00 -26.63
N PHE A 445 2.04 4.54 -25.72
CA PHE A 445 1.69 3.12 -25.62
C PHE A 445 0.65 2.74 -26.68
N LYS A 446 1.13 2.33 -27.86
CA LYS A 446 0.27 1.86 -28.96
C LYS A 446 -0.03 0.39 -28.83
N HIS A 447 -1.27 0.05 -28.49
CA HIS A 447 -1.72 -1.32 -28.34
C HIS A 447 -3.09 -1.51 -29.02
N LYS A 448 -3.20 -2.53 -29.87
CA LYS A 448 -4.44 -2.98 -30.47
C LYS A 448 -4.90 -4.26 -29.81
N HIS A 449 -6.16 -4.36 -29.51
CA HIS A 449 -6.77 -5.55 -28.93
C HIS A 449 -6.58 -6.77 -29.84
N THR A 450 -6.17 -7.90 -29.26
CA THR A 450 -5.85 -9.13 -30.00
C THR A 450 -6.84 -10.24 -29.68
N LYS A 451 -7.03 -11.20 -30.61
CA LYS A 451 -7.88 -12.40 -30.38
C LYS A 451 -7.40 -13.24 -29.17
N ALA A 452 -6.11 -13.22 -28.86
CA ALA A 452 -5.57 -13.90 -27.68
C ALA A 452 -6.06 -13.26 -26.38
N GLU A 453 -6.17 -11.93 -26.37
CA GLU A 453 -6.70 -11.17 -25.24
C GLU A 453 -8.20 -11.39 -25.06
N GLU A 454 -8.97 -11.46 -26.14
CA GLU A 454 -10.40 -11.79 -26.07
C GLU A 454 -10.64 -13.14 -25.38
N LYS A 455 -9.89 -14.17 -25.76
CA LYS A 455 -9.97 -15.48 -25.11
C LYS A 455 -9.55 -15.45 -23.65
N ALA A 456 -8.49 -14.69 -23.31
CA ALA A 456 -8.03 -14.57 -21.93
C ALA A 456 -9.03 -13.77 -21.07
N ILE A 457 -9.69 -12.76 -21.61
CA ILE A 457 -10.75 -11.98 -20.93
C ILE A 457 -12.00 -12.86 -20.70
N GLU A 458 -12.38 -13.67 -21.68
CA GLU A 458 -13.49 -14.64 -21.51
C GLU A 458 -13.20 -15.63 -20.39
N ALA A 459 -11.97 -16.12 -20.28
CA ALA A 459 -11.58 -17.02 -19.18
C ALA A 459 -11.62 -16.39 -17.77
N ILE A 460 -11.50 -15.07 -17.66
CA ILE A 460 -11.63 -14.34 -16.39
C ILE A 460 -13.10 -14.03 -16.05
N SER A 461 -13.99 -13.98 -17.06
CA SER A 461 -15.41 -13.64 -16.90
C SER A 461 -16.31 -14.81 -16.48
N HIS A 462 -15.78 -16.02 -16.45
CA HIS A 462 -16.42 -17.28 -15.99
C HIS A 462 -15.81 -17.75 -14.68
#